data_30da232896deeb1294aa74f0f88e5519
#
_entry.id   30da232896deeb1294aa74f0f88e5519
#
_cell.length_a   1.000
_cell.length_b   1.000
_cell.length_c   1.000
_cell.angle_alpha   90.00
_cell.angle_beta   90.00
_cell.angle_gamma   90.00
#
_symmetry.space_group_name_H-M   'P 1'
#
loop_
_entity.id
_entity.type
_entity.pdbx_description
1 polymer ?
#
loop_
_entity_poly.entity_id
_entity_poly.type
_entity_poly.pdbx_seq_one_letter_code
_entity_poly.pdbx_strand_id
1 'polypeptide(L)'
;MTVRTYTKSILLVGLWTLSIGGLLLHCRIHPVKANYSNLVPAVSGVLSVLVVPLLFCFRRSIAYGYVLNGFLVITGTITMAHFSIAHWPSPATVQAVLLNTTLADILILWARFFIGKALFDLEFFGYEAAKEKKGITYRYPNMGWWLVHLAVVSIVYYLGHILWR
;
A
#
# COMPACT_ATOMS: atom_id res chain seq x y z
N MET A 1 5.60 -3.69 -30.46
CA MET A 1 5.51 -3.64 -29.00
C MET A 1 5.40 -5.09 -28.51
N THR A 2 6.25 -5.52 -27.58
CA THR A 2 6.15 -6.90 -27.05
C THR A 2 5.00 -7.01 -26.05
N VAL A 3 4.44 -8.20 -25.90
CA VAL A 3 3.37 -8.47 -24.87
C VAL A 3 3.83 -8.02 -23.49
N ARG A 4 5.10 -8.28 -23.12
CA ARG A 4 5.69 -7.84 -21.86
C ARG A 4 5.66 -6.32 -21.70
N THR A 5 6.05 -5.57 -22.72
CA THR A 5 6.04 -4.10 -22.68
C THR A 5 4.63 -3.56 -22.54
N TYR A 6 3.67 -4.15 -23.27
CA TYR A 6 2.26 -3.79 -23.17
C TYR A 6 1.70 -4.04 -21.78
N THR A 7 1.90 -5.24 -21.24
CA THR A 7 1.45 -5.60 -19.89
C THR A 7 2.07 -4.69 -18.82
N LYS A 8 3.39 -4.40 -18.92
CA LYS A 8 4.06 -3.48 -18.02
C LYS A 8 3.42 -2.08 -18.06
N SER A 9 3.12 -1.58 -19.24
CA SER A 9 2.49 -0.25 -19.40
C SER A 9 1.12 -0.20 -18.75
N ILE A 10 0.28 -1.23 -18.94
CA ILE A 10 -1.05 -1.31 -18.30
C ILE A 10 -0.92 -1.33 -16.78
N LEU A 11 -0.02 -2.16 -16.25
CA LEU A 11 0.20 -2.25 -14.81
C LEU A 11 0.71 -0.93 -14.22
N LEU A 12 1.63 -0.22 -14.92
CA LEU A 12 2.11 1.10 -14.50
C LEU A 12 0.98 2.13 -14.46
N VAL A 13 0.14 2.17 -15.49
CA VAL A 13 -1.01 3.06 -15.54
C VAL A 13 -1.99 2.71 -14.40
N GLY A 14 -2.28 1.43 -14.18
CA GLY A 14 -3.13 0.98 -13.07
C GLY A 14 -2.56 1.37 -11.70
N LEU A 15 -1.26 1.17 -11.49
CA LEU A 15 -0.58 1.58 -10.27
C LEU A 15 -0.72 3.09 -10.03
N TRP A 16 -0.51 3.89 -11.07
CA TRP A 16 -0.61 5.34 -10.99
C TRP A 16 -2.03 5.81 -10.73
N THR A 17 -3.00 5.26 -11.45
CA THR A 17 -4.42 5.58 -11.28
C THR A 17 -4.89 5.31 -9.85
N LEU A 18 -4.55 4.14 -9.28
CA LEU A 18 -4.88 3.80 -7.91
C LEU A 18 -4.17 4.71 -6.89
N SER A 19 -2.91 5.08 -7.16
CA SER A 19 -2.17 5.97 -6.27
C SER A 19 -2.77 7.38 -6.26
N ILE A 20 -3.13 7.92 -7.41
CA ILE A 20 -3.80 9.23 -7.54
C ILE A 20 -5.18 9.18 -6.88
N GLY A 21 -5.98 8.15 -7.21
CA GLY A 21 -7.32 7.97 -6.64
C GLY A 21 -7.30 7.87 -5.11
N GLY A 22 -6.37 7.09 -4.55
CA GLY A 22 -6.19 6.97 -3.12
C GLY A 22 -5.75 8.28 -2.46
N LEU A 23 -4.81 9.02 -3.04
CA LEU A 23 -4.39 10.32 -2.53
C LEU A 23 -5.54 11.35 -2.55
N LEU A 24 -6.28 11.42 -3.64
CA LEU A 24 -7.41 12.35 -3.76
C LEU A 24 -8.53 12.02 -2.77
N LEU A 25 -8.86 10.74 -2.63
CA LEU A 25 -9.86 10.28 -1.66
C LEU A 25 -9.41 10.61 -0.23
N HIS A 26 -8.14 10.32 0.10
CA HIS A 26 -7.57 10.65 1.41
C HIS A 26 -7.64 12.16 1.70
N CYS A 27 -7.18 13.00 0.77
CA CYS A 27 -7.19 14.46 0.95
C CYS A 27 -8.62 15.03 1.09
N ARG A 28 -9.61 14.36 0.49
CA ARG A 28 -11.02 14.76 0.63
C ARG A 28 -11.58 14.42 2.00
N ILE A 29 -11.26 13.24 2.52
CA ILE A 29 -11.81 12.73 3.78
C ILE A 29 -11.05 13.32 4.98
N HIS A 30 -9.72 13.39 4.88
CA HIS A 30 -8.81 13.84 5.93
C HIS A 30 -7.92 15.00 5.44
N PRO A 31 -8.47 16.22 5.28
CA PRO A 31 -7.68 17.35 4.80
C PRO A 31 -6.58 17.70 5.81
N VAL A 32 -5.35 17.92 5.32
CA VAL A 32 -4.17 18.23 6.14
C VAL A 32 -4.39 19.47 7.00
N LYS A 33 -5.14 20.45 6.50
CA LYS A 33 -5.47 21.69 7.24
C LYS A 33 -6.32 21.45 8.50
N ALA A 34 -7.06 20.35 8.55
CA ALA A 34 -7.92 20.04 9.69
C ALA A 34 -7.13 19.43 10.87
N ASN A 35 -6.06 18.69 10.60
CA ASN A 35 -5.24 18.07 11.62
C ASN A 35 -3.84 17.75 11.06
N TYR A 36 -2.79 18.15 11.76
CA TYR A 36 -1.40 17.87 11.35
C TYR A 36 -1.07 16.38 11.30
N SER A 37 -1.77 15.52 12.05
CA SER A 37 -1.61 14.06 11.96
C SER A 37 -1.96 13.52 10.57
N ASN A 38 -2.78 14.22 9.79
CA ASN A 38 -3.10 13.89 8.41
C ASN A 38 -1.92 14.08 7.44
N LEU A 39 -0.84 14.71 7.89
CA LEU A 39 0.37 14.92 7.07
C LEU A 39 1.05 13.59 6.71
N VAL A 40 1.12 12.64 7.65
CA VAL A 40 1.79 11.34 7.41
C VAL A 40 1.15 10.58 6.25
N PRO A 41 -0.17 10.32 6.24
CA PRO A 41 -0.79 9.65 5.10
C PRO A 41 -0.80 10.51 3.82
N ALA A 42 -0.87 11.84 3.92
CA ALA A 42 -0.77 12.72 2.76
C ALA A 42 0.61 12.61 2.09
N VAL A 43 1.70 12.66 2.87
CA VAL A 43 3.07 12.47 2.37
C VAL A 43 3.23 11.06 1.79
N SER A 44 2.73 10.02 2.46
CA SER A 44 2.74 8.65 1.95
C SER A 44 1.99 8.54 0.61
N GLY A 45 0.87 9.24 0.47
CA GLY A 45 0.12 9.34 -0.77
C GLY A 45 0.91 10.01 -1.89
N VAL A 46 1.57 11.14 -1.60
CA VAL A 46 2.43 11.85 -2.56
C VAL A 46 3.61 10.96 -3.02
N LEU A 47 4.29 10.30 -2.09
CA LEU A 47 5.35 9.33 -2.42
C LEU A 47 4.83 8.20 -3.31
N SER A 48 3.60 7.75 -3.06
CA SER A 48 2.94 6.71 -3.86
C SER A 48 2.65 7.15 -5.29
N VAL A 49 2.34 8.43 -5.49
CA VAL A 49 2.04 8.99 -6.83
C VAL A 49 3.31 9.30 -7.60
N LEU A 50 4.33 9.87 -6.95
CA LEU A 50 5.52 10.38 -7.63
C LEU A 50 6.67 9.38 -7.63
N VAL A 51 7.03 8.83 -6.47
CA VAL A 51 8.26 8.07 -6.31
C VAL A 51 8.07 6.61 -6.71
N VAL A 52 7.00 5.98 -6.21
CA VAL A 52 6.78 4.53 -6.45
C VAL A 52 6.68 4.20 -7.95
N PRO A 53 5.83 4.86 -8.76
CA PRO A 53 5.75 4.55 -10.19
C PRO A 53 7.07 4.83 -10.92
N LEU A 54 7.78 5.91 -10.54
CA LEU A 54 9.09 6.22 -11.12
C LEU A 54 10.10 5.09 -10.88
N LEU A 55 10.14 4.54 -9.66
CA LEU A 55 11.01 3.40 -9.35
C LEU A 55 10.66 2.15 -10.15
N PHE A 56 9.38 1.93 -10.46
CA PHE A 56 8.93 0.81 -11.30
C PHE A 56 9.21 1.02 -12.80
N CYS A 57 9.45 2.24 -13.27
CA CYS A 57 9.83 2.49 -14.66
C CYS A 57 11.18 1.88 -15.02
N PHE A 58 12.14 1.88 -14.09
CA PHE A 58 13.51 1.44 -14.34
C PHE A 58 13.79 0.06 -13.72
N ARG A 59 14.35 -0.85 -14.52
CA ARG A 59 14.66 -2.22 -14.06
C ARG A 59 15.62 -2.24 -12.86
N ARG A 60 16.55 -1.28 -12.78
CA ARG A 60 17.53 -1.21 -11.67
C ARG A 60 16.91 -0.84 -10.34
N SER A 61 15.83 -0.06 -10.34
CA SER A 61 15.16 0.45 -9.13
C SER A 61 13.87 -0.28 -8.76
N ILE A 62 13.43 -1.25 -9.56
CA ILE A 62 12.13 -1.91 -9.38
C ILE A 62 12.02 -2.64 -8.03
N ALA A 63 13.12 -3.19 -7.53
CA ALA A 63 13.16 -3.82 -6.21
C ALA A 63 12.90 -2.82 -5.08
N TYR A 64 13.49 -1.61 -5.18
CA TYR A 64 13.22 -0.52 -4.24
C TYR A 64 11.78 -0.04 -4.36
N GLY A 65 11.25 0.04 -5.59
CA GLY A 65 9.85 0.38 -5.84
C GLY A 65 8.90 -0.61 -5.16
N TYR A 66 9.17 -1.90 -5.26
CA TYR A 66 8.38 -2.95 -4.62
C TYR A 66 8.41 -2.84 -3.09
N VAL A 67 9.59 -2.72 -2.50
CA VAL A 67 9.76 -2.61 -1.04
C VAL A 67 9.11 -1.34 -0.52
N LEU A 68 9.37 -0.19 -1.15
CA LEU A 68 8.75 1.08 -0.76
C LEU A 68 7.22 1.03 -0.87
N ASN A 69 6.70 0.47 -1.97
CA ASN A 69 5.25 0.30 -2.15
C ASN A 69 4.64 -0.52 -1.01
N GLY A 70 5.28 -1.63 -0.61
CA GLY A 70 4.83 -2.45 0.50
C GLY A 70 4.82 -1.70 1.83
N PHE A 71 5.88 -0.97 2.17
CA PHE A 71 5.92 -0.15 3.38
C PHE A 71 4.85 0.95 3.39
N LEU A 72 4.63 1.62 2.27
CA LEU A 72 3.58 2.65 2.17
C LEU A 72 2.18 2.05 2.31
N VAL A 73 1.95 0.84 1.84
CA VAL A 73 0.67 0.13 2.02
C VAL A 73 0.45 -0.24 3.49
N ILE A 74 1.47 -0.78 4.17
CA ILE A 74 1.39 -1.09 5.61
C ILE A 74 1.12 0.19 6.41
N THR A 75 1.94 1.23 6.21
CA THR A 75 1.78 2.52 6.90
C THR A 75 0.40 3.11 6.65
N GLY A 76 -0.05 3.14 5.39
CA GLY A 76 -1.37 3.64 5.02
C GLY A 76 -2.49 2.85 5.65
N THR A 77 -2.43 1.51 5.67
CA THR A 77 -3.44 0.66 6.27
C THR A 77 -3.58 0.92 7.77
N ILE A 78 -2.45 1.01 8.50
CA ILE A 78 -2.43 1.28 9.93
C ILE A 78 -2.96 2.69 10.21
N THR A 79 -2.53 3.69 9.44
CA THR A 79 -2.96 5.08 9.62
C THR A 79 -4.46 5.23 9.36
N MET A 80 -5.00 4.58 8.32
CA MET A 80 -6.42 4.59 8.02
C MET A 80 -7.23 3.89 9.11
N ALA A 81 -6.77 2.76 9.62
CA ALA A 81 -7.40 2.07 10.75
C ALA A 81 -7.39 2.96 12.00
N HIS A 82 -6.26 3.61 12.30
CA HIS A 82 -6.16 4.55 13.43
C HIS A 82 -7.15 5.69 13.31
N PHE A 83 -7.21 6.38 12.18
CA PHE A 83 -8.15 7.49 11.99
C PHE A 83 -9.60 7.05 12.11
N SER A 84 -9.94 5.86 11.62
CA SER A 84 -11.29 5.33 11.76
C SER A 84 -11.67 5.07 13.20
N ILE A 85 -10.74 4.56 14.01
CA ILE A 85 -10.99 4.30 15.44
C ILE A 85 -11.02 5.61 16.24
N ALA A 86 -10.07 6.53 15.99
CA ALA A 86 -9.92 7.73 16.79
C ALA A 86 -11.01 8.80 16.54
N HIS A 87 -11.56 8.85 15.33
CA HIS A 87 -12.54 9.88 14.93
C HIS A 87 -13.97 9.32 14.77
N TRP A 88 -14.22 8.13 15.23
CA TRP A 88 -15.53 7.50 15.10
C TRP A 88 -16.50 8.03 16.17
N PRO A 89 -17.73 8.41 15.79
CA PRO A 89 -18.76 8.69 16.78
C PRO A 89 -19.07 7.40 17.59
N SER A 90 -18.95 7.47 18.88
CA SER A 90 -19.22 6.33 19.78
C SER A 90 -20.70 5.96 19.83
N PRO A 91 -21.07 4.68 19.87
CA PRO A 91 -20.20 3.52 19.74
C PRO A 91 -19.95 3.13 18.28
N ALA A 92 -18.69 2.95 17.89
CA ALA A 92 -18.34 2.46 16.59
C ALA A 92 -18.73 0.99 16.44
N THR A 93 -19.64 0.69 15.53
CA THR A 93 -19.92 -0.70 15.17
C THR A 93 -18.91 -1.19 14.15
N VAL A 94 -18.50 -2.47 14.24
CA VAL A 94 -17.60 -3.10 13.26
C VAL A 94 -18.13 -2.95 11.83
N GLN A 95 -19.47 -3.06 11.67
CA GLN A 95 -20.12 -2.89 10.38
C GLN A 95 -19.91 -1.46 9.82
N ALA A 96 -20.05 -0.44 10.65
CA ALA A 96 -19.86 0.94 10.23
C ALA A 96 -18.40 1.20 9.84
N VAL A 97 -17.41 0.68 10.58
CA VAL A 97 -15.97 0.76 10.24
C VAL A 97 -15.68 0.08 8.90
N LEU A 98 -16.27 -1.09 8.65
CA LEU A 98 -16.02 -1.85 7.43
C LEU A 98 -16.72 -1.27 6.20
N LEU A 99 -17.93 -0.71 6.34
CA LEU A 99 -18.73 -0.26 5.20
C LEU A 99 -18.54 1.22 4.83
N ASN A 100 -17.81 1.98 5.63
CA ASN A 100 -17.51 3.38 5.32
C ASN A 100 -16.20 3.52 4.52
N THR A 101 -15.78 4.75 4.31
CA THR A 101 -14.62 5.17 3.50
C THR A 101 -13.32 4.43 3.79
N THR A 102 -13.12 3.96 5.03
CA THR A 102 -11.94 3.20 5.46
C THR A 102 -11.73 1.92 4.66
N LEU A 103 -12.78 1.16 4.40
CA LEU A 103 -12.66 -0.05 3.60
C LEU A 103 -12.24 0.27 2.17
N ALA A 104 -12.81 1.32 1.57
CA ALA A 104 -12.45 1.76 0.22
C ALA A 104 -10.96 2.14 0.14
N ASP A 105 -10.46 2.91 1.12
CA ASP A 105 -9.04 3.28 1.20
C ASP A 105 -8.13 2.06 1.34
N ILE A 106 -8.48 1.13 2.23
CA ILE A 106 -7.72 -0.11 2.42
C ILE A 106 -7.71 -0.95 1.14
N LEU A 107 -8.84 -1.09 0.46
CA LEU A 107 -8.93 -1.83 -0.81
C LEU A 107 -8.06 -1.19 -1.90
N ILE A 108 -8.05 0.14 -2.01
CA ILE A 108 -7.19 0.86 -2.96
C ILE A 108 -5.71 0.61 -2.64
N LEU A 109 -5.32 0.68 -1.36
CA LEU A 109 -3.94 0.43 -0.93
C LEU A 109 -3.48 -0.98 -1.29
N TRP A 110 -4.30 -1.98 -1.01
CA TRP A 110 -3.98 -3.39 -1.31
C TRP A 110 -4.02 -3.69 -2.80
N ALA A 111 -4.98 -3.14 -3.56
CA ALA A 111 -5.01 -3.26 -5.01
C ALA A 111 -3.71 -2.68 -5.63
N ARG A 112 -3.27 -1.52 -5.16
CA ARG A 112 -1.98 -0.92 -5.55
C ARG A 112 -0.80 -1.83 -5.21
N PHE A 113 -0.81 -2.45 -4.02
CA PHE A 113 0.23 -3.40 -3.61
C PHE A 113 0.31 -4.59 -4.58
N PHE A 114 -0.82 -5.21 -4.93
CA PHE A 114 -0.86 -6.34 -5.85
C PHE A 114 -0.38 -5.98 -7.25
N ILE A 115 -0.72 -4.80 -7.75
CA ILE A 115 -0.21 -4.31 -9.04
C ILE A 115 1.31 -4.10 -8.96
N GLY A 116 1.83 -3.52 -7.89
CA GLY A 116 3.26 -3.37 -7.67
C GLY A 116 3.98 -4.71 -7.60
N LYS A 117 3.39 -5.71 -6.93
CA LYS A 117 3.91 -7.07 -6.92
C LYS A 117 3.93 -7.69 -8.33
N ALA A 118 2.85 -7.53 -9.08
CA ALA A 118 2.77 -8.03 -10.46
C ALA A 118 3.84 -7.39 -11.36
N LEU A 119 4.10 -6.09 -11.21
CA LEU A 119 5.20 -5.39 -11.90
C LEU A 119 6.57 -5.95 -11.53
N PHE A 120 6.80 -6.18 -10.24
CA PHE A 120 8.02 -6.79 -9.75
C PHE A 120 8.21 -8.20 -10.33
N ASP A 121 7.19 -9.05 -10.26
CA ASP A 121 7.21 -10.42 -10.77
C ASP A 121 7.44 -10.44 -12.29
N LEU A 122 6.81 -9.56 -13.05
CA LEU A 122 7.00 -9.43 -14.50
C LEU A 122 8.45 -9.13 -14.87
N GLU A 123 9.10 -8.25 -14.12
CA GLU A 123 10.49 -7.86 -14.42
C GLU A 123 11.53 -8.89 -13.96
N PHE A 124 11.29 -9.57 -12.84
CA PHE A 124 12.23 -10.54 -12.29
C PHE A 124 12.02 -11.96 -12.82
N PHE A 125 10.77 -12.39 -12.99
CA PHE A 125 10.45 -13.78 -13.32
C PHE A 125 9.83 -13.93 -14.71
N GLY A 126 9.39 -12.85 -15.34
CA GLY A 126 8.73 -12.88 -16.65
C GLY A 126 7.43 -13.69 -16.66
N TYR A 127 6.72 -13.77 -15.53
CA TYR A 127 5.55 -14.62 -15.30
C TYR A 127 5.80 -16.13 -15.34
N GLU A 128 7.04 -16.57 -15.32
CA GLU A 128 7.36 -17.99 -15.20
C GLU A 128 7.35 -18.41 -13.73
N ALA A 129 6.23 -18.97 -13.26
CA ALA A 129 6.05 -19.45 -11.88
C ALA A 129 7.14 -20.46 -11.43
N ALA A 130 7.77 -21.18 -12.38
CA ALA A 130 8.87 -22.08 -12.09
C ALA A 130 10.16 -21.39 -11.64
N LYS A 131 10.36 -20.11 -12.02
CA LYS A 131 11.53 -19.31 -11.61
C LYS A 131 11.39 -18.73 -10.21
N GLU A 132 10.17 -18.59 -9.71
CA GLU A 132 9.89 -18.07 -8.37
C GLU A 132 10.45 -19.00 -7.27
N LYS A 133 10.58 -20.30 -7.55
CA LYS A 133 11.06 -21.31 -6.60
C LYS A 133 12.58 -21.35 -6.41
N LYS A 134 13.39 -20.70 -7.25
CA LYS A 134 14.86 -20.78 -7.21
C LYS A 134 15.51 -19.57 -6.53
N GLY A 135 15.35 -19.42 -5.22
CA GLY A 135 16.27 -18.64 -4.38
C GLY A 135 16.10 -17.11 -4.37
N ILE A 136 15.31 -16.52 -5.26
CA ILE A 136 15.07 -15.06 -5.25
C ILE A 136 14.03 -14.69 -4.19
N THR A 137 13.18 -15.61 -3.79
CA THR A 137 12.14 -15.45 -2.76
C THR A 137 12.73 -15.07 -1.38
N TYR A 138 13.98 -15.49 -1.11
CA TYR A 138 14.67 -15.12 0.14
C TYR A 138 15.31 -13.73 0.11
N ARG A 139 15.49 -13.15 -1.07
CA ARG A 139 16.17 -11.86 -1.22
C ARG A 139 15.20 -10.66 -1.11
N TYR A 140 13.92 -10.89 -1.40
CA TYR A 140 12.89 -9.85 -1.37
C TYR A 140 11.68 -10.33 -0.58
N PRO A 141 10.99 -9.44 0.14
CA PRO A 141 9.81 -9.80 0.91
C PRO A 141 8.73 -10.46 0.04
N ASN A 142 8.28 -11.64 0.42
CA ASN A 142 7.13 -12.30 -0.20
C ASN A 142 5.81 -11.86 0.46
N MET A 143 4.67 -12.33 -0.04
CA MET A 143 3.36 -11.99 0.54
C MET A 143 3.23 -12.37 2.00
N GLY A 144 3.75 -13.54 2.41
CA GLY A 144 3.75 -13.97 3.80
C GLY A 144 4.53 -13.02 4.70
N TRP A 145 5.69 -12.56 4.25
CA TRP A 145 6.49 -11.56 4.96
C TRP A 145 5.71 -10.27 5.20
N TRP A 146 5.04 -9.73 4.17
CA TRP A 146 4.23 -8.53 4.30
C TRP A 146 3.06 -8.71 5.25
N LEU A 147 2.34 -9.83 5.17
CA LEU A 147 1.20 -10.13 6.05
C LEU A 147 1.64 -10.28 7.51
N VAL A 148 2.75 -10.98 7.77
CA VAL A 148 3.30 -11.11 9.13
C VAL A 148 3.67 -9.74 9.69
N HIS A 149 4.35 -8.88 8.92
CA HIS A 149 4.74 -7.56 9.38
C HIS A 149 3.52 -6.66 9.62
N LEU A 150 2.51 -6.70 8.76
CA LEU A 150 1.26 -6.00 8.99
C LEU A 150 0.61 -6.45 10.31
N ALA A 151 0.52 -7.75 10.55
CA ALA A 151 -0.06 -8.29 11.78
C ALA A 151 0.75 -7.87 13.01
N VAL A 152 2.08 -8.02 12.97
CA VAL A 152 2.96 -7.66 14.10
C VAL A 152 2.86 -6.16 14.41
N VAL A 153 2.97 -5.30 13.41
CA VAL A 153 2.87 -3.84 13.62
C VAL A 153 1.50 -3.45 14.15
N SER A 154 0.43 -4.08 13.66
CA SER A 154 -0.94 -3.84 14.15
C SER A 154 -1.11 -4.27 15.62
N ILE A 155 -0.52 -5.40 16.02
CA ILE A 155 -0.53 -5.87 17.41
C ILE A 155 0.24 -4.91 18.30
N VAL A 156 1.45 -4.50 17.90
CA VAL A 156 2.27 -3.55 18.66
C VAL A 156 1.54 -2.21 18.83
N TYR A 157 0.92 -1.71 17.75
CA TYR A 157 0.11 -0.50 17.82
C TYR A 157 -1.07 -0.65 18.79
N TYR A 158 -1.81 -1.75 18.71
CA TYR A 158 -2.96 -2.03 19.60
C TYR A 158 -2.54 -2.13 21.06
N LEU A 159 -1.44 -2.83 21.36
CA LEU A 159 -0.89 -2.90 22.72
C LEU A 159 -0.46 -1.53 23.24
N GLY A 160 0.22 -0.73 22.41
CA GLY A 160 0.58 0.63 22.74
C GLY A 160 -0.66 1.48 23.07
N HIS A 161 -1.71 1.37 22.29
CA HIS A 161 -2.96 2.09 22.53
C HIS A 161 -3.63 1.71 23.85
N ILE A 162 -3.51 0.44 24.29
CA ILE A 162 -4.05 -0.01 25.61
C ILE A 162 -3.19 0.45 26.77
N LEU A 163 -1.85 0.36 26.62
CA LEU A 163 -0.91 0.58 27.73
C LEU A 163 -0.66 2.07 28.02
N TRP A 164 -0.84 2.94 27.04
CA TRP A 164 -0.60 4.39 27.17
C TRP A 164 -1.87 5.24 27.01
N ARG A 165 -2.96 4.71 27.43
CA ARG A 165 -4.21 5.46 27.57
C ARG A 165 -4.20 6.33 28.80
#